data_244c9bf53582f00aa16c51990d75b04f
#
_entry.id   244c9bf53582f00aa16c51990d75b04f
#
_cell.length_a   1.000
_cell.length_b   1.000
_cell.length_c   1.000
_cell.angle_alpha   90.00
_cell.angle_beta   90.00
_cell.angle_gamma   90.00
#
_symmetry.space_group_name_H-M   'P 1'
#
loop_
_entity.id
_entity.type
_entity.pdbx_description
1 polymer ?
#
loop_
_entity_poly.entity_id
_entity_poly.type
_entity_poly.pdbx_seq_one_letter_code
_entity_poly.pdbx_strand_id
1 'polypeptide(L)'
;MNILIIKLGAIGDVIRTTAILPGLKEKYKDYSIDWITKKESFDILKNNNLIENTYLIDDVIKSLLKNKEYDLIINLDDDNEACILASKIKHKEIIGAYSEDGKNLYTESSSLWFDMGLISRFGKQKADELKAKNKKTYPEIIYEILGMDY
;
A
#
# COMPACT_ATOMS: atom_id res chain seq x y z
N MET A 1 -2.42 16.29 6.08
CA MET A 1 -1.55 15.10 5.86
C MET A 1 -1.79 14.54 4.48
N ASN A 2 -0.74 14.46 3.66
CA ASN A 2 -0.83 13.92 2.30
C ASN A 2 -0.44 12.44 2.31
N ILE A 3 -1.36 11.55 1.97
CA ILE A 3 -1.18 10.10 1.98
C ILE A 3 -1.24 9.59 0.54
N LEU A 4 -0.30 8.74 0.17
CA LEU A 4 -0.33 8.00 -1.08
C LEU A 4 -0.53 6.52 -0.81
N ILE A 5 -1.53 5.93 -1.45
CA ILE A 5 -1.72 4.48 -1.44
C ILE A 5 -1.28 3.93 -2.80
N ILE A 6 -0.44 2.91 -2.77
CA ILE A 6 -0.04 2.14 -3.96
C ILE A 6 -0.65 0.75 -3.84
N LYS A 7 -1.57 0.43 -4.73
CA LYS A 7 -2.17 -0.90 -4.83
C LYS A 7 -2.51 -1.18 -6.29
N LEU A 8 -1.68 -1.98 -6.94
CA LEU A 8 -1.71 -2.27 -8.38
C LEU A 8 -2.36 -3.61 -8.68
N GLY A 9 -2.39 -4.51 -7.71
CA GLY A 9 -2.74 -5.92 -7.87
C GLY A 9 -4.11 -6.18 -8.49
N ALA A 10 -4.58 -7.42 -8.42
CA ALA A 10 -5.87 -7.83 -8.97
C ALA A 10 -7.02 -6.96 -8.44
N ILE A 11 -8.06 -6.77 -9.25
CA ILE A 11 -9.24 -5.93 -8.92
C ILE A 11 -9.79 -6.26 -7.52
N GLY A 12 -9.93 -7.55 -7.18
CA GLY A 12 -10.41 -7.98 -5.87
C GLY A 12 -9.53 -7.50 -4.72
N ASP A 13 -8.21 -7.48 -4.91
CA ASP A 13 -7.25 -7.00 -3.92
C ASP A 13 -7.33 -5.48 -3.74
N VAL A 14 -7.53 -4.75 -4.83
CA VAL A 14 -7.75 -3.30 -4.78
C VAL A 14 -9.05 -2.99 -4.03
N ILE A 15 -10.14 -3.68 -4.35
CA ILE A 15 -11.44 -3.49 -3.68
C ILE A 15 -11.31 -3.75 -2.18
N ARG A 16 -10.76 -4.88 -1.77
CA ARG A 16 -10.64 -5.18 -0.33
C ARG A 16 -9.74 -4.20 0.42
N THR A 17 -8.77 -3.60 -0.28
CA THR A 17 -7.89 -2.57 0.31
C THR A 17 -8.64 -1.26 0.58
N THR A 18 -9.74 -0.95 -0.14
CA THR A 18 -10.53 0.25 0.17
C THR A 18 -11.14 0.25 1.58
N ALA A 19 -11.21 -0.91 2.23
CA ALA A 19 -11.65 -1.02 3.63
C ALA A 19 -10.80 -0.21 4.62
N ILE A 20 -9.57 0.18 4.25
CA ILE A 20 -8.72 1.00 5.12
C ILE A 20 -9.10 2.49 5.11
N LEU A 21 -9.81 2.96 4.07
CA LEU A 21 -10.10 4.38 3.90
C LEU A 21 -10.88 5.02 5.06
N PRO A 22 -11.94 4.38 5.61
CA PRO A 22 -12.63 4.90 6.77
C PRO A 22 -11.71 5.03 7.99
N GLY A 23 -10.85 4.05 8.25
CA GLY A 23 -9.89 4.09 9.36
C GLY A 23 -8.85 5.20 9.20
N LEU A 24 -8.35 5.43 7.99
CA LEU A 24 -7.45 6.55 7.71
C LEU A 24 -8.14 7.90 7.95
N LYS A 25 -9.40 8.04 7.54
CA LYS A 25 -10.22 9.22 7.80
C LYS A 25 -10.40 9.48 9.29
N GLU A 26 -10.63 8.45 10.07
CA GLU A 26 -10.80 8.55 11.52
C GLU A 26 -9.48 8.92 12.22
N LYS A 27 -8.39 8.29 11.82
CA LYS A 27 -7.05 8.51 12.37
C LYS A 27 -6.51 9.91 12.07
N TYR A 28 -6.75 10.43 10.87
CA TYR A 28 -6.20 11.71 10.41
C TYR A 28 -7.32 12.71 10.09
N LYS A 29 -7.46 13.76 10.90
CA LYS A 29 -8.55 14.75 10.76
C LYS A 29 -8.44 15.58 9.48
N ASP A 30 -7.22 16.05 9.17
CA ASP A 30 -6.92 16.82 7.96
C ASP A 30 -6.05 15.98 7.03
N TYR A 31 -6.66 15.30 6.06
CA TYR A 31 -5.98 14.39 5.18
C TYR A 31 -6.39 14.58 3.71
N SER A 32 -5.48 14.23 2.83
CA SER A 32 -5.73 14.02 1.41
C SER A 32 -5.15 12.67 1.01
N ILE A 33 -5.94 11.83 0.38
CA ILE A 33 -5.51 10.51 -0.08
C ILE A 33 -5.46 10.50 -1.60
N ASP A 34 -4.29 10.22 -2.14
CA ASP A 34 -4.08 9.86 -3.52
C ASP A 34 -3.89 8.35 -3.63
N TRP A 35 -4.32 7.77 -4.75
CA TRP A 35 -4.20 6.33 -4.99
C TRP A 35 -3.64 6.05 -6.38
N ILE A 36 -2.58 5.24 -6.45
CA ILE A 36 -2.01 4.74 -7.72
C ILE A 36 -2.51 3.32 -7.94
N THR A 37 -3.05 3.07 -9.12
CA THR A 37 -3.55 1.76 -9.52
C THR A 37 -3.35 1.49 -11.01
N LYS A 38 -3.69 0.30 -11.46
CA LYS A 38 -3.75 -0.09 -12.87
C LYS A 38 -5.11 0.24 -13.47
N LYS A 39 -5.18 0.24 -14.81
CA LYS A 39 -6.38 0.59 -15.59
C LYS A 39 -7.62 -0.21 -15.18
N GLU A 40 -7.44 -1.49 -14.87
CA GLU A 40 -8.53 -2.40 -14.52
C GLU A 40 -9.28 -1.99 -13.26
N SER A 41 -8.61 -1.31 -12.33
CA SER A 41 -9.19 -0.88 -11.06
C SER A 41 -9.48 0.63 -10.98
N PHE A 42 -9.06 1.39 -11.98
CA PHE A 42 -9.17 2.86 -11.97
C PHE A 42 -10.61 3.34 -11.81
N ASP A 43 -11.53 2.79 -12.60
CA ASP A 43 -12.94 3.22 -12.60
C ASP A 43 -13.67 2.92 -11.28
N ILE A 44 -13.21 1.94 -10.54
CA ILE A 44 -13.74 1.59 -9.21
C ILE A 44 -13.35 2.65 -8.17
N LEU A 45 -12.13 3.16 -8.27
CA LEU A 45 -11.56 4.08 -7.27
C LEU A 45 -11.90 5.54 -7.54
N LYS A 46 -11.96 5.97 -8.80
CA LYS A 46 -12.09 7.38 -9.20
C LYS A 46 -13.32 8.12 -8.65
N ASN A 47 -14.37 7.37 -8.30
CA ASN A 47 -15.61 7.91 -7.74
C ASN A 47 -15.72 7.72 -6.22
N ASN A 48 -14.66 7.25 -5.55
CA ASN A 48 -14.65 7.11 -4.10
C ASN A 48 -14.40 8.48 -3.45
N ASN A 49 -15.36 8.96 -2.67
CA ASN A 49 -15.31 10.29 -2.04
C ASN A 49 -14.26 10.42 -0.92
N LEU A 50 -13.58 9.35 -0.55
CA LEU A 50 -12.46 9.35 0.41
C LEU A 50 -11.10 9.46 -0.29
N ILE A 51 -11.07 9.40 -1.62
CA ILE A 51 -9.87 9.52 -2.45
C ILE A 51 -9.91 10.85 -3.19
N GLU A 52 -8.89 11.68 -3.01
CA GLU A 52 -8.77 12.98 -3.67
C GLU A 52 -8.43 12.78 -5.16
N ASN A 53 -7.38 12.01 -5.45
CA ASN A 53 -6.97 11.73 -6.82
C ASN A 53 -6.66 10.24 -7.00
N THR A 54 -7.14 9.69 -8.11
CA THR A 54 -6.75 8.35 -8.58
C THR A 54 -5.86 8.49 -9.80
N TYR A 55 -4.69 7.87 -9.77
CA TYR A 55 -3.70 7.92 -10.84
C TYR A 55 -3.48 6.54 -11.45
N LEU A 56 -3.36 6.51 -12.77
CA LEU A 56 -2.84 5.34 -13.49
C LEU A 56 -1.31 5.27 -13.32
N ILE A 57 -0.80 4.09 -13.04
CA ILE A 57 0.66 3.90 -12.87
C ILE A 57 1.45 4.38 -14.08
N ASP A 58 0.96 4.16 -15.30
CA ASP A 58 1.62 4.57 -16.53
C ASP A 58 1.78 6.09 -16.66
N ASP A 59 0.82 6.85 -16.11
CA ASP A 59 0.86 8.32 -16.10
C ASP A 59 1.74 8.88 -14.99
N VAL A 60 1.80 8.19 -13.85
CA VAL A 60 2.58 8.59 -12.67
C VAL A 60 4.07 8.60 -12.94
N ILE A 61 4.58 7.62 -13.69
CA ILE A 61 5.99 7.54 -14.07
C ILE A 61 6.44 8.81 -14.77
N LYS A 62 5.53 9.53 -15.45
CA LYS A 62 5.83 10.75 -16.20
C LYS A 62 5.72 12.05 -15.38
N SER A 63 4.89 12.13 -14.35
CA SER A 63 4.49 13.39 -13.72
C SER A 63 4.68 13.49 -12.21
N LEU A 64 4.29 12.49 -11.44
CA LEU A 64 4.27 12.56 -9.96
C LEU A 64 5.65 12.54 -9.31
N LEU A 65 6.60 11.89 -9.94
CA LEU A 65 7.98 11.80 -9.45
C LEU A 65 8.67 13.16 -9.33
N LYS A 66 8.12 14.22 -9.93
CA LYS A 66 8.83 15.50 -10.04
C LYS A 66 8.50 16.53 -8.97
N ASN A 67 7.27 16.59 -8.46
CA ASN A 67 6.81 17.79 -7.75
C ASN A 67 5.91 17.57 -6.52
N LYS A 68 5.54 16.35 -6.14
CA LYS A 68 4.67 16.11 -4.98
C LYS A 68 5.41 15.30 -3.92
N GLU A 69 5.35 15.79 -2.69
CA GLU A 69 5.86 15.08 -1.51
C GLU A 69 4.67 14.60 -0.68
N TYR A 70 4.76 13.35 -0.24
CA TYR A 70 3.76 12.75 0.64
C TYR A 70 4.28 12.66 2.07
N ASP A 71 3.41 12.85 3.03
CA ASP A 71 3.74 12.61 4.43
C ASP A 71 3.86 11.11 4.71
N LEU A 72 3.01 10.31 4.07
CA LEU A 72 2.98 8.86 4.21
C LEU A 72 2.72 8.19 2.86
N ILE A 73 3.53 7.18 2.53
CA ILE A 73 3.24 6.20 1.48
C ILE A 73 2.82 4.89 2.13
N ILE A 74 1.71 4.33 1.66
CA ILE A 74 1.24 2.98 2.02
C ILE A 74 1.33 2.13 0.76
N ASN A 75 2.31 1.22 0.70
CA ASN A 75 2.45 0.27 -0.40
C ASN A 75 2.17 -1.16 0.07
N LEU A 76 1.03 -1.70 -0.33
CA LEU A 76 0.58 -3.05 0.04
C LEU A 76 0.80 -4.09 -1.07
N ASP A 77 1.56 -3.73 -2.10
CA ASP A 77 2.00 -4.64 -3.15
C ASP A 77 3.48 -5.01 -2.98
N ASP A 78 3.82 -6.24 -3.31
CA ASP A 78 5.17 -6.78 -3.24
C ASP A 78 5.85 -6.95 -4.60
N ASP A 79 5.17 -6.59 -5.70
CA ASP A 79 5.77 -6.62 -7.02
C ASP A 79 6.83 -5.53 -7.20
N ASN A 80 7.77 -5.79 -8.10
CA ASN A 80 8.93 -4.94 -8.32
C ASN A 80 8.56 -3.51 -8.75
N GLU A 81 7.51 -3.36 -9.58
CA GLU A 81 7.06 -2.07 -10.09
C GLU A 81 6.53 -1.19 -8.95
N ALA A 82 5.68 -1.74 -8.08
CA ALA A 82 5.15 -1.04 -6.92
C ALA A 82 6.25 -0.67 -5.92
N CYS A 83 7.17 -1.58 -5.63
CA CYS A 83 8.27 -1.35 -4.70
C CYS A 83 9.23 -0.25 -5.19
N ILE A 84 9.60 -0.26 -6.47
CA ILE A 84 10.43 0.79 -7.08
C ILE A 84 9.72 2.14 -7.04
N LEU A 85 8.42 2.16 -7.37
CA LEU A 85 7.63 3.38 -7.36
C LEU A 85 7.56 3.98 -5.96
N ALA A 86 7.27 3.16 -4.95
CA ALA A 86 7.22 3.58 -3.55
C ALA A 86 8.54 4.22 -3.09
N SER A 87 9.69 3.67 -3.52
CA SER A 87 11.02 4.21 -3.17
C SER A 87 11.37 5.52 -3.90
N LYS A 88 10.84 5.72 -5.11
CA LYS A 88 11.19 6.90 -5.93
C LYS A 88 10.34 8.12 -5.67
N ILE A 89 9.10 7.95 -5.20
CA ILE A 89 8.23 9.06 -4.87
C ILE A 89 8.71 9.71 -3.57
N LYS A 90 8.81 11.03 -3.56
CA LYS A 90 9.27 11.79 -2.40
C LYS A 90 8.30 11.65 -1.24
N HIS A 91 8.80 11.22 -0.08
CA HIS A 91 7.98 10.97 1.11
C HIS A 91 8.76 11.19 2.40
N LYS A 92 8.03 11.34 3.51
CA LYS A 92 8.61 11.41 4.86
C LYS A 92 8.63 10.03 5.52
N GLU A 93 7.55 9.25 5.34
CA GLU A 93 7.39 7.93 5.92
C GLU A 93 6.81 6.95 4.88
N ILE A 94 7.18 5.69 4.99
CA ILE A 94 6.61 4.59 4.21
C ILE A 94 6.17 3.46 5.16
N ILE A 95 5.00 2.91 4.91
CA ILE A 95 4.51 1.66 5.51
C ILE A 95 4.25 0.68 4.38
N GLY A 96 4.92 -0.45 4.42
CA GLY A 96 4.79 -1.49 3.40
C GLY A 96 6.07 -1.79 2.65
N ALA A 97 5.93 -2.30 1.43
CA ALA A 97 7.05 -2.73 0.61
C ALA A 97 7.71 -1.58 -0.15
N TYR A 98 9.00 -1.69 -0.34
CA TYR A 98 9.84 -0.74 -1.08
C TYR A 98 11.03 -1.44 -1.73
N SER A 99 11.75 -0.76 -2.57
CA SER A 99 12.96 -1.28 -3.22
C SER A 99 14.20 -0.54 -2.73
N GLU A 100 15.23 -1.29 -2.35
CA GLU A 100 16.53 -0.77 -1.96
C GLU A 100 17.62 -1.67 -2.56
N ASP A 101 18.59 -1.08 -3.25
CA ASP A 101 19.70 -1.81 -3.92
C ASP A 101 19.23 -2.99 -4.80
N GLY A 102 18.13 -2.80 -5.52
CA GLY A 102 17.54 -3.80 -6.42
C GLY A 102 16.80 -4.94 -5.73
N LYS A 103 16.57 -4.84 -4.42
CA LYS A 103 15.82 -5.82 -3.63
C LYS A 103 14.51 -5.23 -3.13
N ASN A 104 13.46 -6.05 -3.15
CA ASN A 104 12.20 -5.70 -2.53
C ASN A 104 12.24 -6.06 -1.04
N LEU A 105 12.07 -5.05 -0.22
CA LEU A 105 12.05 -5.12 1.23
C LEU A 105 10.71 -4.58 1.72
N TYR A 106 10.48 -4.65 3.03
CA TYR A 106 9.31 -4.07 3.67
C TYR A 106 9.63 -3.53 5.05
N THR A 107 8.85 -2.56 5.49
CA THR A 107 9.01 -1.93 6.80
C THR A 107 8.67 -2.89 7.92
N GLU A 108 9.32 -2.75 9.08
CA GLU A 108 9.02 -3.58 10.26
C GLU A 108 7.57 -3.45 10.70
N SER A 109 6.98 -2.26 10.61
CA SER A 109 5.57 -2.01 10.92
C SER A 109 4.60 -2.85 10.07
N SER A 110 5.01 -3.23 8.84
CA SER A 110 4.19 -4.04 7.92
C SER A 110 4.51 -5.54 7.93
N SER A 111 5.40 -5.97 8.84
CA SER A 111 5.87 -7.36 8.89
C SER A 111 4.75 -8.38 9.08
N LEU A 112 3.71 -8.04 9.86
CA LEU A 112 2.56 -8.92 10.05
C LEU A 112 1.92 -9.38 8.73
N TRP A 113 1.92 -8.54 7.70
CA TRP A 113 1.43 -8.88 6.37
C TRP A 113 2.50 -9.55 5.52
N PHE A 114 3.69 -8.92 5.38
CA PHE A 114 4.70 -9.35 4.42
C PHE A 114 5.49 -10.58 4.86
N ASP A 115 5.58 -10.88 6.15
CA ASP A 115 6.19 -12.13 6.64
C ASP A 115 5.43 -13.37 6.16
N MET A 116 4.14 -13.22 5.78
CA MET A 116 3.31 -14.27 5.20
C MET A 116 3.28 -14.25 3.66
N GLY A 117 4.01 -13.35 3.02
CA GLY A 117 3.96 -13.06 1.58
C GLY A 117 5.16 -13.61 0.80
N LEU A 118 5.18 -13.25 -0.49
CA LEU A 118 6.21 -13.72 -1.43
C LEU A 118 7.60 -13.14 -1.15
N ILE A 119 7.68 -11.94 -0.58
CA ILE A 119 8.94 -11.28 -0.25
C ILE A 119 9.36 -11.48 1.21
N SER A 120 8.77 -12.47 1.89
CA SER A 120 9.06 -12.77 3.28
C SER A 120 10.56 -12.92 3.54
N ARG A 121 11.06 -12.19 4.54
CA ARG A 121 12.45 -12.29 5.02
C ARG A 121 12.82 -13.66 5.57
N PHE A 122 11.83 -14.47 5.90
CA PHE A 122 12.01 -15.83 6.45
C PHE A 122 11.98 -16.93 5.38
N GLY A 123 11.72 -16.58 4.11
CA GLY A 123 11.58 -17.53 3.01
C GLY A 123 10.19 -18.17 2.93
N LYS A 124 9.96 -18.87 1.82
CA LYS A 124 8.64 -19.41 1.43
C LYS A 124 8.05 -20.38 2.47
N GLN A 125 8.82 -21.33 2.95
CA GLN A 125 8.31 -22.34 3.90
C GLN A 125 7.77 -21.69 5.17
N LYS A 126 8.54 -20.76 5.76
CA LYS A 126 8.12 -20.07 6.97
C LYS A 126 6.94 -19.13 6.72
N ALA A 127 6.91 -18.47 5.58
CA ALA A 127 5.78 -17.63 5.18
C ALA A 127 4.48 -18.46 5.08
N ASP A 128 4.54 -19.62 4.46
CA ASP A 128 3.39 -20.55 4.34
C ASP A 128 2.92 -21.04 5.73
N GLU A 129 3.85 -21.35 6.64
CA GLU A 129 3.51 -21.71 8.03
C GLU A 129 2.81 -20.58 8.78
N LEU A 130 3.32 -19.36 8.68
CA LEU A 130 2.73 -18.17 9.31
C LEU A 130 1.34 -17.89 8.74
N LYS A 131 1.19 -18.00 7.42
CA LYS A 131 -0.10 -17.83 6.73
C LYS A 131 -1.13 -18.86 7.19
N ALA A 132 -0.72 -20.14 7.33
CA ALA A 132 -1.61 -21.21 7.80
C ALA A 132 -2.07 -21.01 9.26
N LYS A 133 -1.25 -20.38 10.10
CA LYS A 133 -1.57 -20.07 11.50
C LYS A 133 -2.36 -18.78 11.67
N ASN A 134 -2.38 -17.91 10.66
CA ASN A 134 -3.06 -16.64 10.75
C ASN A 134 -4.59 -16.82 10.84
N LYS A 135 -5.19 -16.15 11.81
CA LYS A 135 -6.66 -16.12 12.03
C LYS A 135 -7.29 -14.77 11.75
N LYS A 136 -6.46 -13.73 11.46
CA LYS A 136 -6.94 -12.40 11.16
C LYS A 136 -7.36 -12.29 9.70
N THR A 137 -8.40 -11.53 9.45
CA THR A 137 -8.81 -11.13 8.10
C THR A 137 -7.82 -10.11 7.52
N TYR A 138 -7.87 -9.91 6.21
CA TYR A 138 -7.04 -8.90 5.56
C TYR A 138 -7.23 -7.49 6.14
N PRO A 139 -8.47 -6.96 6.32
CA PRO A 139 -8.65 -5.66 6.93
C PRO A 139 -8.07 -5.57 8.35
N GLU A 140 -8.28 -6.58 9.20
CA GLU A 140 -7.70 -6.60 10.55
C GLU A 140 -6.18 -6.48 10.55
N ILE A 141 -5.51 -7.21 9.65
CA ILE A 141 -4.06 -7.14 9.50
C ILE A 141 -3.63 -5.74 9.06
N ILE A 142 -4.29 -5.18 8.05
CA ILE A 142 -3.90 -3.88 7.51
C ILE A 142 -4.17 -2.75 8.51
N TYR A 143 -5.28 -2.80 9.25
CA TYR A 143 -5.56 -1.86 10.33
C TYR A 143 -4.45 -1.91 11.38
N GLU A 144 -4.02 -3.09 11.79
CA GLU A 144 -2.96 -3.26 12.79
C GLU A 144 -1.62 -2.69 12.30
N ILE A 145 -1.19 -3.00 11.08
CA ILE A 145 0.08 -2.45 10.55
C ILE A 145 0.05 -0.94 10.35
N LEU A 146 -1.13 -0.37 10.17
CA LEU A 146 -1.33 1.08 10.06
C LEU A 146 -1.58 1.74 11.43
N GLY A 147 -1.57 0.97 12.52
CA GLY A 147 -1.84 1.48 13.88
C GLY A 147 -3.23 2.08 14.00
N MET A 148 -4.22 1.42 13.41
CA MET A 148 -5.64 1.80 13.47
C MET A 148 -6.44 0.74 14.23
N ASP A 149 -7.51 1.16 14.89
CA ASP A 149 -8.48 0.26 15.51
C ASP A 149 -9.47 -0.26 14.43
N TYR A 150 -9.68 -1.58 14.41
CA TYR A 150 -10.59 -2.23 13.45
C TYR A 150 -11.98 -2.43 14.05
#